data_ce7c446eaa54972441f9b86ca64cd9c9
#
_entry.id   ce7c446eaa54972441f9b86ca64cd9c9
#
_cell.length_a   1.000
_cell.length_b   1.000
_cell.length_c   1.000
_cell.angle_alpha   90.00
_cell.angle_beta   90.00
_cell.angle_gamma   90.00
#
_symmetry.space_group_name_H-M   'P 1'
#
loop_
_entity.id
_entity.type
_entity.pdbx_description
1 polymer ?
#
loop_
_entity_poly.entity_id
_entity_poly.type
_entity_poly.pdbx_seq_one_letter_code
_entity_poly.pdbx_strand_id
1 'polypeptide(L)'
;TTASADQFTQMHAVFGSERGRKHQEAWDSDLDGLEPSPGLITSRQALEWGTIGGAEVAGIADRTGSLTPSKKADIVILDGSAVNMAPIIDPVGAVVCAADISNVKTVFVDGEALKEDFKLKASLDGPRREVEASRDYLLDKFGEPEPGWLTAGG
;
A
#
# COMPACT_ATOMS: atom_id res chain seq x y z
N THR A 1 -6.17 8.85 -11.08
CA THR A 1 -5.99 7.68 -10.17
C THR A 1 -7.01 7.74 -9.06
N THR A 2 -7.75 6.66 -8.87
CA THR A 2 -8.82 6.56 -7.87
C THR A 2 -8.35 5.95 -6.54
N ALA A 3 -7.07 5.60 -6.42
CA ALA A 3 -6.49 5.00 -5.23
C ALA A 3 -5.18 5.69 -4.84
N SER A 4 -4.87 5.67 -3.54
CA SER A 4 -3.60 6.12 -3.01
C SER A 4 -2.43 5.32 -3.60
N ALA A 5 -1.29 5.97 -3.77
CA ALA A 5 -0.06 5.32 -4.30
C ALA A 5 0.76 4.61 -3.20
N ASP A 6 0.22 4.45 -1.99
CA ASP A 6 0.89 3.75 -0.91
C ASP A 6 0.75 2.23 -1.03
N GLN A 7 1.72 1.51 -0.48
CA GLN A 7 1.81 0.06 -0.58
C GLN A 7 0.67 -0.67 0.15
N PHE A 8 0.13 -0.12 1.25
CA PHE A 8 -0.98 -0.74 1.98
C PHE A 8 -2.25 -0.75 1.13
N THR A 9 -2.60 0.39 0.54
CA THR A 9 -3.73 0.49 -0.39
C THR A 9 -3.57 -0.45 -1.58
N GLN A 10 -2.36 -0.60 -2.13
CA GLN A 10 -2.11 -1.53 -3.25
C GLN A 10 -2.31 -3.00 -2.83
N MET A 11 -1.74 -3.42 -1.70
CA MET A 11 -1.93 -4.77 -1.17
C MET A 11 -3.41 -5.08 -0.88
N HIS A 12 -4.12 -4.13 -0.26
CA HIS A 12 -5.54 -4.25 0.05
C HIS A 12 -6.39 -4.38 -1.23
N ALA A 13 -6.11 -3.54 -2.23
CA ALA A 13 -6.83 -3.57 -3.50
C ALA A 13 -6.63 -4.89 -4.25
N VAL A 14 -5.40 -5.38 -4.36
CA VAL A 14 -5.09 -6.67 -5.00
C VAL A 14 -5.74 -7.83 -4.24
N PHE A 15 -5.61 -7.85 -2.91
CA PHE A 15 -6.22 -8.88 -2.07
C PHE A 15 -7.74 -8.92 -2.22
N GLY A 16 -8.41 -7.77 -2.14
CA GLY A 16 -9.86 -7.67 -2.26
C GLY A 16 -10.37 -8.01 -3.66
N SER A 17 -9.73 -7.48 -4.70
CA SER A 17 -10.12 -7.69 -6.10
C SER A 17 -9.99 -9.15 -6.52
N GLU A 18 -8.88 -9.80 -6.18
CA GLU A 18 -8.64 -11.20 -6.55
C GLU A 18 -9.58 -12.15 -5.80
N ARG A 19 -9.85 -11.89 -4.53
CA ARG A 19 -10.85 -12.65 -3.79
C ARG A 19 -12.25 -12.45 -4.34
N GLY A 20 -12.63 -11.21 -4.67
CA GLY A 20 -13.90 -10.90 -5.32
C GLY A 20 -14.09 -11.62 -6.65
N ARG A 21 -13.05 -11.63 -7.50
CA ARG A 21 -13.05 -12.36 -8.77
C ARG A 21 -13.26 -13.87 -8.55
N LYS A 22 -12.57 -14.46 -7.58
CA LYS A 22 -12.72 -15.89 -7.24
C LYS A 22 -14.10 -16.24 -6.67
N HIS A 23 -14.65 -15.38 -5.86
CA HIS A 23 -16.03 -15.55 -5.38
C HIS A 23 -17.05 -15.47 -6.52
N GLN A 24 -16.86 -14.58 -7.48
CA GLN A 24 -17.71 -14.50 -8.67
C GLN A 24 -17.62 -15.77 -9.51
N GLU A 25 -16.41 -16.29 -9.76
CA GLU A 25 -16.20 -17.56 -10.47
C GLU A 25 -16.91 -18.73 -9.77
N ALA A 26 -16.82 -18.79 -8.45
CA ALA A 26 -17.51 -19.82 -7.67
C ALA A 26 -19.04 -19.69 -7.78
N TRP A 27 -19.57 -18.48 -7.68
CA TRP A 27 -20.99 -18.19 -7.84
C TRP A 27 -21.51 -18.61 -9.22
N ASP A 28 -20.79 -18.25 -10.28
CA ASP A 28 -21.16 -18.59 -11.66
C ASP A 28 -21.07 -20.09 -11.96
N SER A 29 -20.37 -20.86 -11.09
CA SER A 29 -20.19 -22.32 -11.22
C SER A 29 -21.19 -23.14 -10.38
N ASP A 30 -22.24 -22.52 -9.84
CA ASP A 30 -23.22 -23.16 -8.93
C ASP A 30 -22.59 -23.86 -7.71
N LEU A 31 -21.39 -23.42 -7.29
CA LEU A 31 -20.80 -23.87 -6.04
C LEU A 31 -21.59 -23.28 -4.87
N ASP A 32 -21.99 -24.11 -3.93
CA ASP A 32 -22.61 -23.66 -2.68
C ASP A 32 -21.69 -22.63 -2.04
N GLY A 33 -22.16 -21.40 -1.84
CA GLY A 33 -21.37 -20.27 -1.34
C GLY A 33 -20.84 -20.46 0.09
N LEU A 34 -21.03 -21.63 0.69
CA LEU A 34 -20.49 -22.06 1.99
C LEU A 34 -19.12 -22.75 1.88
N GLU A 35 -18.76 -23.24 0.68
CA GLU A 35 -17.43 -23.82 0.47
C GLU A 35 -16.40 -22.72 0.14
N PRO A 36 -15.19 -22.80 0.74
CA PRO A 36 -14.12 -21.88 0.38
C PRO A 36 -13.80 -21.99 -1.11
N SER A 37 -13.89 -20.88 -1.84
CA SER A 37 -13.54 -20.88 -3.26
C SER A 37 -12.09 -21.35 -3.45
N PRO A 38 -11.84 -22.37 -4.30
CA PRO A 38 -10.48 -22.87 -4.51
C PRO A 38 -9.57 -21.79 -5.10
N GLY A 39 -8.33 -21.74 -4.61
CA GLY A 39 -7.32 -20.81 -5.13
C GLY A 39 -7.48 -19.36 -4.65
N LEU A 40 -8.16 -19.13 -3.53
CA LEU A 40 -8.16 -17.81 -2.87
C LEU A 40 -6.73 -17.42 -2.48
N ILE A 41 -6.35 -16.19 -2.80
CA ILE A 41 -5.08 -15.63 -2.31
C ILE A 41 -5.16 -15.42 -0.81
N THR A 42 -4.04 -15.62 -0.16
CA THR A 42 -3.86 -15.38 1.28
C THR A 42 -3.30 -13.97 1.52
N SER A 43 -3.50 -13.45 2.72
CA SER A 43 -2.86 -12.19 3.14
C SER A 43 -1.33 -12.28 3.06
N ARG A 44 -0.75 -13.46 3.35
CA ARG A 44 0.69 -13.70 3.20
C ARG A 44 1.16 -13.53 1.76
N GLN A 45 0.46 -14.07 0.78
CA GLN A 45 0.80 -13.89 -0.64
C GLN A 45 0.72 -12.41 -1.06
N ALA A 46 -0.31 -11.68 -0.60
CA ALA A 46 -0.41 -10.25 -0.88
C ALA A 46 0.75 -9.45 -0.25
N LEU A 47 1.18 -9.80 0.97
CA LEU A 47 2.33 -9.19 1.62
C LEU A 47 3.64 -9.54 0.88
N GLU A 48 3.81 -10.78 0.44
CA GLU A 48 4.97 -11.21 -0.33
C GLU A 48 5.07 -10.47 -1.67
N TRP A 49 3.97 -10.26 -2.38
CA TRP A 49 3.95 -9.44 -3.58
C TRP A 49 4.33 -7.99 -3.33
N GLY A 50 3.89 -7.43 -2.19
CA GLY A 50 4.24 -6.09 -1.76
C GLY A 50 5.66 -5.92 -1.21
N THR A 51 6.42 -7.00 -1.06
CA THR A 51 7.77 -7.00 -0.50
C THR A 51 8.76 -7.72 -1.41
N ILE A 52 9.03 -9.00 -1.17
CA ILE A 52 10.02 -9.78 -1.93
C ILE A 52 9.65 -9.91 -3.41
N GLY A 53 8.39 -10.09 -3.75
CA GLY A 53 7.93 -10.17 -5.15
C GLY A 53 8.19 -8.87 -5.91
N GLY A 54 7.96 -7.71 -5.28
CA GLY A 54 8.34 -6.41 -5.85
C GLY A 54 9.85 -6.29 -6.09
N ALA A 55 10.66 -6.77 -5.16
CA ALA A 55 12.12 -6.80 -5.29
C ALA A 55 12.59 -7.76 -6.40
N GLU A 56 11.91 -8.90 -6.60
CA GLU A 56 12.17 -9.84 -7.69
C GLU A 56 11.90 -9.19 -9.06
N VAL A 57 10.76 -8.53 -9.21
CA VAL A 57 10.41 -7.80 -10.45
C VAL A 57 11.43 -6.70 -10.75
N ALA A 58 11.92 -6.02 -9.71
CA ALA A 58 12.95 -4.98 -9.86
C ALA A 58 14.38 -5.54 -10.06
N GLY A 59 14.60 -6.86 -9.95
CA GLY A 59 15.91 -7.49 -10.08
C GLY A 59 16.86 -7.20 -8.91
N ILE A 60 16.34 -6.93 -7.71
CA ILE A 60 17.11 -6.59 -6.50
C ILE A 60 16.78 -7.48 -5.30
N ALA A 61 16.13 -8.61 -5.52
CA ALA A 61 15.70 -9.53 -4.45
C ALA A 61 16.85 -10.15 -3.66
N ASP A 62 18.05 -10.20 -4.23
CA ASP A 62 19.28 -10.58 -3.55
C ASP A 62 19.71 -9.57 -2.47
N ARG A 63 19.31 -8.31 -2.61
CA ARG A 63 19.70 -7.18 -1.77
C ARG A 63 18.65 -6.73 -0.78
N THR A 64 17.36 -6.82 -1.11
CA THR A 64 16.25 -6.32 -0.30
C THR A 64 14.99 -7.17 -0.44
N GLY A 65 13.85 -6.70 0.08
CA GLY A 65 12.53 -7.34 -0.02
C GLY A 65 12.25 -8.39 1.05
N SER A 66 13.22 -8.73 1.91
CA SER A 66 13.02 -9.63 3.04
C SER A 66 14.00 -9.33 4.18
N LEU A 67 13.61 -9.70 5.41
CA LEU A 67 14.45 -9.56 6.62
C LEU A 67 15.43 -10.73 6.76
N THR A 68 16.10 -11.09 5.67
CA THR A 68 17.10 -12.16 5.65
C THR A 68 18.46 -11.58 6.03
N PRO A 69 19.27 -12.26 6.89
CA PRO A 69 20.63 -11.83 7.18
C PRO A 69 21.44 -11.56 5.92
N SER A 70 22.29 -10.55 5.95
CA SER A 70 23.14 -10.07 4.85
C SER A 70 22.42 -9.27 3.74
N LYS A 71 21.10 -9.08 3.83
CA LYS A 71 20.41 -8.09 2.98
C LYS A 71 20.45 -6.70 3.60
N LYS A 72 20.14 -5.70 2.77
CA LYS A 72 19.99 -4.30 3.22
C LYS A 72 18.88 -4.18 4.25
N ALA A 73 19.09 -3.32 5.23
CA ALA A 73 18.09 -3.04 6.25
C ALA A 73 17.04 -2.04 5.75
N ASP A 74 16.21 -2.47 4.79
CA ASP A 74 15.01 -1.78 4.34
C ASP A 74 13.84 -2.32 5.18
N ILE A 75 13.48 -1.59 6.25
CA ILE A 75 12.57 -2.07 7.30
C ILE A 75 11.49 -1.02 7.56
N VAL A 76 10.25 -1.45 7.58
CA VAL A 76 9.11 -0.65 8.02
C VAL A 76 8.59 -1.21 9.34
N ILE A 77 8.52 -0.35 10.35
CA ILE A 77 7.96 -0.68 11.68
C ILE A 77 6.60 -0.02 11.80
N LEU A 78 5.58 -0.82 12.06
CA LEU A 78 4.20 -0.37 12.23
C LEU A 78 3.81 -0.32 13.71
N ASP A 79 2.96 0.65 14.06
CA ASP A 79 2.28 0.68 15.34
C ASP A 79 1.00 -0.16 15.27
N GLY A 80 1.05 -1.35 15.87
CA GLY A 80 -0.09 -2.26 15.96
C GLY A 80 -1.09 -1.94 17.08
N SER A 81 -0.83 -0.91 17.91
CA SER A 81 -1.74 -0.52 18.99
C SER A 81 -2.87 0.41 18.52
N ALA A 82 -2.77 0.91 17.30
CA ALA A 82 -3.78 1.80 16.71
C ALA A 82 -5.14 1.09 16.54
N VAL A 83 -6.22 1.85 16.66
CA VAL A 83 -7.61 1.33 16.68
C VAL A 83 -7.95 0.52 15.42
N ASN A 84 -7.43 0.92 14.26
CA ASN A 84 -7.66 0.23 12.99
C ASN A 84 -7.00 -1.17 12.95
N MET A 85 -5.96 -1.42 13.74
CA MET A 85 -5.26 -2.72 13.78
C MET A 85 -5.62 -3.58 14.99
N ALA A 86 -6.15 -3.00 16.06
CA ALA A 86 -6.45 -3.70 17.31
C ALA A 86 -7.85 -4.36 17.29
N PRO A 87 -8.02 -5.56 17.87
CA PRO A 87 -6.98 -6.47 18.37
C PRO A 87 -6.30 -7.26 17.24
N ILE A 88 -4.98 -7.41 17.31
CA ILE A 88 -4.23 -8.21 16.33
C ILE A 88 -4.31 -9.69 16.71
N ILE A 89 -4.98 -10.48 15.87
CA ILE A 89 -5.01 -11.95 15.96
C ILE A 89 -4.02 -12.57 14.97
N ASP A 90 -4.06 -12.08 13.71
CA ASP A 90 -3.12 -12.44 12.66
C ASP A 90 -2.36 -11.17 12.23
N PRO A 91 -1.06 -11.04 12.55
CA PRO A 91 -0.29 -9.85 12.19
C PRO A 91 -0.19 -9.62 10.68
N VAL A 92 -0.12 -10.68 9.88
CA VAL A 92 -0.03 -10.57 8.41
C VAL A 92 -1.36 -10.10 7.84
N GLY A 93 -2.46 -10.66 8.32
CA GLY A 93 -3.80 -10.20 7.95
C GLY A 93 -4.05 -8.75 8.35
N ALA A 94 -3.63 -8.35 9.57
CA ALA A 94 -3.75 -6.97 10.02
C ALA A 94 -2.99 -5.99 9.12
N VAL A 95 -1.76 -6.33 8.70
CA VAL A 95 -0.96 -5.48 7.79
C VAL A 95 -1.64 -5.34 6.43
N VAL A 96 -2.16 -6.41 5.86
CA VAL A 96 -2.76 -6.38 4.51
C VAL A 96 -4.15 -5.77 4.48
N CYS A 97 -4.97 -6.02 5.51
CA CYS A 97 -6.39 -5.69 5.50
C CYS A 97 -6.75 -4.43 6.31
N ALA A 98 -5.89 -4.01 7.24
CA ALA A 98 -6.24 -2.96 8.20
C ALA A 98 -5.19 -1.85 8.33
N ALA A 99 -3.91 -2.11 8.06
CA ALA A 99 -2.88 -1.09 8.16
C ALA A 99 -2.97 -0.05 7.05
N ASP A 100 -2.59 1.16 7.37
CA ASP A 100 -2.43 2.28 6.44
C ASP A 100 -1.16 3.09 6.77
N ILE A 101 -0.95 4.20 6.05
CA ILE A 101 0.23 5.06 6.23
C ILE A 101 0.34 5.68 7.61
N SER A 102 -0.77 5.80 8.37
CA SER A 102 -0.77 6.35 9.73
C SER A 102 -0.13 5.39 10.74
N ASN A 103 -0.14 4.08 10.45
CA ASN A 103 0.49 3.07 11.28
C ASN A 103 2.02 3.04 11.14
N VAL A 104 2.58 3.66 10.10
CA VAL A 104 4.03 3.64 9.84
C VAL A 104 4.77 4.50 10.87
N LYS A 105 5.31 3.84 11.88
CA LYS A 105 6.05 4.48 12.97
C LYS A 105 7.48 4.83 12.58
N THR A 106 8.21 3.87 12.00
CA THR A 106 9.63 4.03 11.64
C THR A 106 9.90 3.40 10.29
N VAL A 107 10.77 4.03 9.49
CA VAL A 107 11.23 3.50 8.20
C VAL A 107 12.75 3.60 8.14
N PHE A 108 13.38 2.47 7.88
CA PHE A 108 14.79 2.37 7.54
C PHE A 108 14.97 2.05 6.06
N VAL A 109 15.94 2.68 5.43
CA VAL A 109 16.41 2.36 4.08
C VAL A 109 17.92 2.22 4.13
N ASP A 110 18.40 1.05 3.75
CA ASP A 110 19.82 0.69 3.85
C ASP A 110 20.43 0.90 5.26
N GLY A 111 19.59 0.74 6.30
CA GLY A 111 19.97 0.95 7.70
C GLY A 111 19.88 2.39 8.19
N GLU A 112 19.62 3.36 7.32
CA GLU A 112 19.40 4.76 7.69
C GLU A 112 17.92 5.01 8.00
N ALA A 113 17.63 5.60 9.18
CA ALA A 113 16.27 5.96 9.56
C ALA A 113 15.83 7.23 8.82
N LEU A 114 14.87 7.10 7.90
CA LEU A 114 14.25 8.20 7.17
C LEU A 114 12.98 8.73 7.84
N LYS A 115 12.29 7.87 8.58
CA LYS A 115 11.15 8.21 9.44
C LYS A 115 11.37 7.59 10.81
N GLU A 116 11.08 8.32 11.88
CA GLU A 116 11.21 7.84 13.25
C GLU A 116 10.11 8.46 14.13
N ASP A 117 9.46 7.65 14.96
CA ASP A 117 8.33 8.06 15.80
C ASP A 117 7.31 8.92 15.03
N PHE A 118 6.86 8.42 13.88
CA PHE A 118 5.88 9.03 12.96
C PHE A 118 6.36 10.31 12.26
N LYS A 119 7.60 10.75 12.46
CA LYS A 119 8.15 12.00 11.90
C LYS A 119 9.18 11.70 10.81
N LEU A 120 9.01 12.30 9.64
CA LEU A 120 10.03 12.29 8.60
C LEU A 120 11.23 13.12 9.05
N LYS A 121 12.44 12.61 8.79
CA LYS A 121 13.70 13.34 9.05
C LYS A 121 14.02 14.36 7.97
N ALA A 122 13.52 14.16 6.75
CA ALA A 122 13.69 15.10 5.64
C ALA A 122 12.70 16.27 5.74
N SER A 123 13.14 17.48 5.37
CA SER A 123 12.24 18.61 5.16
C SER A 123 11.45 18.42 3.87
N LEU A 124 10.14 18.66 3.94
CA LEU A 124 9.24 18.65 2.78
C LEU A 124 9.02 20.05 2.18
N ASP A 125 9.67 21.09 2.67
CA ASP A 125 9.44 22.47 2.25
C ASP A 125 9.86 22.71 0.78
N GLY A 126 10.96 22.07 0.35
CA GLY A 126 11.39 22.10 -1.04
C GLY A 126 10.36 21.49 -2.00
N PRO A 127 10.07 20.17 -1.87
CA PRO A 127 9.04 19.52 -2.67
C PRO A 127 7.69 20.21 -2.66
N ARG A 128 7.25 20.73 -1.52
CA ARG A 128 5.98 21.47 -1.41
C ARG A 128 5.97 22.72 -2.28
N ARG A 129 7.02 23.53 -2.21
CA ARG A 129 7.14 24.73 -3.06
C ARG A 129 7.09 24.40 -4.56
N GLU A 130 7.75 23.32 -4.99
CA GLU A 130 7.74 22.88 -6.39
C GLU A 130 6.33 22.45 -6.85
N VAL A 131 5.61 21.70 -6.00
CA VAL A 131 4.23 21.29 -6.30
C VAL A 131 3.30 22.51 -6.35
N GLU A 132 3.44 23.46 -5.42
CA GLU A 132 2.67 24.70 -5.39
C GLU A 132 2.94 25.55 -6.64
N ALA A 133 4.20 25.71 -7.02
CA ALA A 133 4.57 26.44 -8.25
C ALA A 133 4.01 25.76 -9.52
N SER A 134 4.04 24.43 -9.56
CA SER A 134 3.45 23.64 -10.65
C SER A 134 1.94 23.82 -10.75
N ARG A 135 1.25 23.79 -9.60
CA ARG A 135 -0.19 24.07 -9.53
C ARG A 135 -0.50 25.48 -10.06
N ASP A 136 0.21 26.47 -9.56
CA ASP A 136 -0.03 27.88 -9.92
C ASP A 136 0.20 28.13 -11.41
N TYR A 137 1.24 27.52 -12.00
CA TYR A 137 1.46 27.53 -13.44
C TYR A 137 0.30 26.91 -14.23
N LEU A 138 -0.24 25.79 -13.77
CA LEU A 138 -1.36 25.13 -14.45
C LEU A 138 -2.64 25.97 -14.35
N LEU A 139 -2.92 26.56 -13.19
CA LEU A 139 -4.08 27.43 -12.99
C LEU A 139 -4.00 28.71 -13.82
N ASP A 140 -2.81 29.32 -13.90
CA ASP A 140 -2.58 30.50 -14.75
C ASP A 140 -2.80 30.16 -16.23
N LYS A 141 -2.32 29.01 -16.69
CA LYS A 141 -2.38 28.62 -18.10
C LYS A 141 -3.73 28.10 -18.55
N PHE A 142 -4.45 27.36 -17.70
CA PHE A 142 -5.68 26.64 -18.06
C PHE A 142 -6.92 27.11 -17.30
N GLY A 143 -6.78 28.02 -16.34
CA GLY A 143 -7.85 28.44 -15.44
C GLY A 143 -8.16 27.42 -14.34
N GLU A 144 -9.06 27.80 -13.44
CA GLU A 144 -9.55 26.87 -12.41
C GLU A 144 -10.45 25.81 -13.05
N PRO A 145 -10.35 24.54 -12.60
CA PRO A 145 -11.23 23.49 -13.10
C PRO A 145 -12.68 23.77 -12.68
N GLU A 146 -13.62 23.54 -13.59
CA GLU A 146 -15.04 23.67 -13.30
C GLU A 146 -15.44 22.79 -12.09
N PRO A 147 -16.29 23.30 -11.18
CA PRO A 147 -16.77 22.52 -10.06
C PRO A 147 -17.41 21.21 -10.54
N GLY A 148 -16.95 20.08 -9.98
CA GLY A 148 -17.49 18.77 -10.32
C GLY A 148 -16.87 18.08 -11.53
N TRP A 149 -15.83 18.61 -12.16
CA TRP A 149 -15.16 17.97 -13.31
C TRP A 149 -14.64 16.56 -13.02
N LEU A 150 -14.32 16.24 -11.75
CA LEU A 150 -13.94 14.88 -11.31
C LEU A 150 -15.14 13.94 -11.15
N THR A 151 -16.34 14.48 -11.02
CA THR A 151 -17.58 13.71 -10.80
C THR A 151 -18.49 13.68 -12.03
N ALA A 152 -18.18 14.46 -13.05
CA ALA A 152 -18.92 14.53 -14.31
C ALA A 152 -18.43 13.49 -15.33
N GLY A 153 -18.16 12.28 -14.87
CA GLY A 153 -17.95 11.11 -15.72
C GLY A 153 -19.31 10.43 -15.93
N GLY A 154 -19.99 10.74 -17.02
CA GLY A 154 -21.10 9.98 -17.51
C GLY A 154 -20.69 8.69 -18.17
#